data_ecf410cd92c50c1b76728ff76b8463a9
#
_entry.id   ecf410cd92c50c1b76728ff76b8463a9
#
_cell.length_a   1.000
_cell.length_b   1.000
_cell.length_c   1.000
_cell.angle_alpha   90.00
_cell.angle_beta   90.00
_cell.angle_gamma   90.00
#
_symmetry.space_group_name_H-M   'P 1'
#
loop_
_entity.id
_entity.type
_entity.pdbx_description
1 polymer ?
#
loop_
_entity_poly.entity_id
_entity_poly.type
_entity_poly.pdbx_seq_one_letter_code
_entity_poly.pdbx_strand_id
1 'polypeptide(L)'
;MAMEFTRRQFFGGLSALLATASAKSYAAATGAGKPNLKFGVLSDIHISPIAYMERFLGGDRASHRVRETDLFEQALRYFDEQGADGVLIAGDMADWGLVGQLQAVADCWYKVFPNGRSARDGRKVEQLFALGNHDFEGFNYGYAKKACGQTKIPKEEILATDMAANWKHIFHEPYRPIWQKEVKGYTFIGGHWGSWKGIDGIEAYMKEHGPALKGTRPFFYAQHPQPKDTCLGAWIWGHDDGSSTRALSPYPNAVAFSGHSHKPLTNELNVWQGAFTSIGTATLCQLGTGVGRENSTHVVENHRSVMEYHRGRKGDVTEAAHGQLVSVYDGFLEIERRDFVRGESVGPNWVVPVPAGKEAPFLYANRAAASKAPGPFPEGAKIAVTKADGKVRLEFPPARAIAGASPIADYEIEAVHEEADVVRTLFTRYVYGPGVFFDATKEKGPIVAEFDEKLFPKGGRFFFRARAHEIFGKFNAAIES
;
A
#
# COMPACT_ATOMS: atom_id res chain seq x y z
N MET A 1 -19.94 -12.26 42.95
CA MET A 1 -19.16 -11.02 42.96
C MET A 1 -18.81 -10.69 41.52
N ALA A 2 -19.63 -9.86 40.85
CA ALA A 2 -19.44 -9.48 39.47
C ALA A 2 -18.45 -8.29 39.49
N MET A 3 -17.29 -8.44 38.86
CA MET A 3 -16.35 -7.31 38.63
C MET A 3 -16.93 -6.40 37.55
N GLU A 4 -17.38 -5.22 37.94
CA GLU A 4 -17.69 -4.15 37.00
C GLU A 4 -16.39 -3.60 36.42
N PHE A 5 -16.11 -3.95 35.15
CA PHE A 5 -15.05 -3.30 34.42
C PHE A 5 -15.50 -1.90 33.98
N THR A 6 -14.74 -0.87 34.34
CA THR A 6 -14.99 0.48 33.87
C THR A 6 -14.76 0.58 32.34
N ARG A 7 -15.48 1.45 31.64
CA ARG A 7 -15.33 1.70 30.19
C ARG A 7 -13.86 1.89 29.76
N ARG A 8 -13.02 2.51 30.62
CA ARG A 8 -11.57 2.70 30.37
C ARG A 8 -10.78 1.37 30.36
N GLN A 9 -11.09 0.44 31.25
CA GLN A 9 -10.43 -0.87 31.30
C GLN A 9 -10.87 -1.78 30.14
N PHE A 10 -12.10 -1.63 29.67
CA PHE A 10 -12.61 -2.32 28.50
C PHE A 10 -11.87 -1.91 27.22
N PHE A 11 -11.61 -0.60 27.02
CA PHE A 11 -10.87 -0.12 25.85
C PHE A 11 -9.36 -0.43 25.90
N GLY A 12 -8.71 -0.39 27.08
CA GLY A 12 -7.28 -0.73 27.19
C GLY A 12 -6.98 -2.22 26.97
N GLY A 13 -7.88 -3.11 27.40
CA GLY A 13 -7.74 -4.55 27.13
C GLY A 13 -8.08 -4.96 25.71
N LEU A 14 -8.97 -4.22 25.03
CA LEU A 14 -9.38 -4.47 23.66
C LEU A 14 -8.28 -4.07 22.65
N SER A 15 -7.48 -3.06 22.95
CA SER A 15 -6.45 -2.55 22.03
C SER A 15 -5.39 -3.60 21.67
N ALA A 16 -5.08 -4.52 22.57
CA ALA A 16 -4.15 -5.61 22.31
C ALA A 16 -4.80 -6.79 21.55
N LEU A 17 -6.13 -6.96 21.67
CA LEU A 17 -6.89 -7.97 20.91
C LEU A 17 -7.25 -7.50 19.50
N LEU A 18 -7.32 -6.19 19.25
CA LEU A 18 -7.78 -5.60 18.01
C LEU A 18 -6.86 -5.86 16.80
N ALA A 19 -5.58 -6.08 17.04
CA ALA A 19 -4.64 -6.41 15.95
C ALA A 19 -4.86 -7.81 15.36
N THR A 20 -5.70 -8.66 15.97
CA THR A 20 -5.83 -10.08 15.61
C THR A 20 -7.25 -10.63 15.56
N ALA A 21 -8.25 -9.87 16.02
CA ALA A 21 -9.65 -10.29 15.92
C ALA A 21 -10.16 -10.09 14.50
N SER A 22 -10.88 -11.07 13.95
CA SER A 22 -11.60 -10.83 12.69
C SER A 22 -12.63 -9.71 12.93
N ALA A 23 -12.86 -8.91 11.93
CA ALA A 23 -13.80 -7.78 12.01
C ALA A 23 -15.22 -8.19 12.42
N LYS A 24 -15.65 -9.40 12.06
CA LYS A 24 -16.89 -9.99 12.58
C LYS A 24 -16.89 -10.12 14.09
N SER A 25 -15.74 -10.44 14.69
CA SER A 25 -15.57 -10.54 16.14
C SER A 25 -15.60 -9.18 16.81
N TYR A 26 -15.06 -8.14 16.19
CA TYR A 26 -15.08 -6.78 16.74
C TYR A 26 -16.48 -6.15 16.61
N ALA A 27 -17.09 -6.21 15.45
CA ALA A 27 -18.46 -5.74 15.25
C ALA A 27 -19.44 -6.47 16.18
N ALA A 28 -19.28 -7.79 16.39
CA ALA A 28 -20.05 -8.56 17.34
C ALA A 28 -19.77 -8.15 18.80
N ALA A 29 -18.51 -7.90 19.16
CA ALA A 29 -18.11 -7.46 20.50
C ALA A 29 -18.57 -6.03 20.83
N THR A 30 -18.68 -5.15 19.82
CA THR A 30 -19.15 -3.77 19.97
C THR A 30 -20.65 -3.60 19.77
N GLY A 31 -21.37 -4.67 19.34
CA GLY A 31 -22.77 -4.57 18.97
C GLY A 31 -23.00 -3.72 17.71
N ALA A 32 -21.97 -3.52 16.90
CA ALA A 32 -22.06 -2.71 15.69
C ALA A 32 -23.05 -3.34 14.70
N GLY A 33 -24.01 -2.53 14.24
CA GLY A 33 -25.01 -2.91 13.25
C GLY A 33 -24.42 -2.96 11.83
N LYS A 34 -25.24 -2.58 10.85
CA LYS A 34 -24.77 -2.39 9.47
C LYS A 34 -23.85 -1.15 9.39
N PRO A 35 -22.82 -1.17 8.51
CA PRO A 35 -21.99 0.02 8.29
C PRO A 35 -22.86 1.19 7.77
N ASN A 36 -22.52 2.39 8.22
CA ASN A 36 -23.18 3.63 7.79
C ASN A 36 -22.84 3.98 6.35
N LEU A 37 -21.63 3.64 5.92
CA LEU A 37 -21.08 3.90 4.59
C LEU A 37 -20.12 2.78 4.21
N LYS A 38 -20.10 2.40 2.92
CA LYS A 38 -19.05 1.56 2.33
C LYS A 38 -18.44 2.25 1.12
N PHE A 39 -17.15 2.14 0.92
CA PHE A 39 -16.49 2.58 -0.29
C PHE A 39 -15.28 1.74 -0.64
N GLY A 40 -15.02 1.57 -1.94
CA GLY A 40 -13.81 0.95 -2.45
C GLY A 40 -12.65 1.95 -2.43
N VAL A 41 -11.42 1.47 -2.26
CA VAL A 41 -10.20 2.29 -2.33
C VAL A 41 -9.18 1.61 -3.20
N LEU A 42 -8.69 2.33 -4.20
CA LEU A 42 -7.68 1.91 -5.17
C LEU A 42 -6.67 3.04 -5.39
N SER A 43 -5.55 2.69 -5.98
CA SER A 43 -4.59 3.64 -6.56
C SER A 43 -3.66 2.94 -7.55
N ASP A 44 -2.84 3.73 -8.22
CA ASP A 44 -1.74 3.23 -9.04
C ASP A 44 -2.22 2.13 -10.01
N ILE A 45 -3.24 2.48 -10.80
CA ILE A 45 -3.84 1.59 -11.80
C ILE A 45 -2.87 1.46 -12.97
N HIS A 46 -2.20 2.56 -13.35
CA HIS A 46 -1.22 2.64 -14.42
C HIS A 46 -1.72 1.99 -15.71
N ILE A 47 -2.87 2.43 -16.22
CA ILE A 47 -3.37 1.93 -17.51
C ILE A 47 -2.24 2.00 -18.53
N SER A 48 -1.89 0.84 -19.09
CA SER A 48 -0.75 0.69 -20.00
C SER A 48 -0.91 1.53 -21.26
N PRO A 49 0.17 2.13 -21.78
CA PRO A 49 0.17 2.80 -23.06
C PRO A 49 0.11 1.85 -24.26
N ILE A 50 0.21 0.53 -24.08
CA ILE A 50 0.30 -0.46 -25.17
C ILE A 50 -0.88 -0.32 -26.14
N ALA A 51 -2.12 -0.33 -25.63
CA ALA A 51 -3.31 -0.14 -26.45
C ALA A 51 -3.34 1.21 -27.19
N TYR A 52 -2.67 2.20 -26.63
CA TYR A 52 -2.50 3.53 -27.21
C TYR A 52 -1.40 3.56 -28.26
N MET A 53 -0.27 2.91 -27.99
CA MET A 53 0.85 2.80 -28.92
C MET A 53 0.46 2.05 -30.19
N GLU A 54 -0.32 0.98 -30.08
CA GLU A 54 -0.83 0.22 -31.21
C GLU A 54 -1.71 1.07 -32.16
N ARG A 55 -2.48 2.02 -31.61
CA ARG A 55 -3.24 2.97 -32.43
C ARG A 55 -2.34 3.82 -33.34
N PHE A 56 -1.15 4.18 -32.87
CA PHE A 56 -0.19 5.00 -33.61
C PHE A 56 0.81 4.17 -34.41
N LEU A 57 1.06 2.93 -34.03
CA LEU A 57 1.99 2.01 -34.69
C LEU A 57 1.32 1.05 -35.67
N GLY A 58 -0.02 1.06 -35.79
CA GLY A 58 -0.75 0.25 -36.77
C GLY A 58 -1.02 -1.19 -36.36
N GLY A 59 -1.12 -1.48 -35.07
CA GLY A 59 -1.47 -2.79 -34.54
C GLY A 59 -3.00 -3.04 -34.43
N ASP A 60 -3.40 -4.32 -34.36
CA ASP A 60 -4.80 -4.72 -34.18
C ASP A 60 -5.22 -4.61 -32.70
N ARG A 61 -6.11 -3.67 -32.39
CA ARG A 61 -6.62 -3.39 -31.06
C ARG A 61 -7.47 -4.51 -30.44
N ALA A 62 -8.05 -5.38 -31.24
CA ALA A 62 -9.05 -6.33 -30.76
C ALA A 62 -8.46 -7.50 -29.97
N SER A 63 -7.13 -7.72 -30.02
CA SER A 63 -6.48 -8.89 -29.45
C SER A 63 -5.82 -8.66 -28.08
N HIS A 64 -5.61 -7.40 -27.65
CA HIS A 64 -4.88 -7.12 -26.41
C HIS A 64 -5.84 -6.64 -25.30
N ARG A 65 -6.18 -7.57 -24.41
CA ARG A 65 -6.71 -7.22 -23.09
C ARG A 65 -5.58 -6.56 -22.31
N VAL A 66 -5.79 -5.30 -21.93
CA VAL A 66 -4.88 -4.61 -21.04
C VAL A 66 -5.19 -5.11 -19.63
N ARG A 67 -4.24 -5.80 -19.02
CA ARG A 67 -4.37 -6.39 -17.67
C ARG A 67 -4.95 -5.41 -16.66
N GLU A 68 -4.51 -4.16 -16.73
CA GLU A 68 -4.89 -3.10 -15.79
C GLU A 68 -6.39 -2.75 -15.91
N THR A 69 -6.95 -2.70 -17.11
CA THR A 69 -8.40 -2.48 -17.31
C THR A 69 -9.23 -3.65 -16.82
N ASP A 70 -8.78 -4.89 -17.06
CA ASP A 70 -9.47 -6.08 -16.59
C ASP A 70 -9.50 -6.14 -15.04
N LEU A 71 -8.37 -5.84 -14.38
CA LEU A 71 -8.27 -5.80 -12.93
C LEU A 71 -9.10 -4.65 -12.33
N PHE A 72 -9.08 -3.48 -12.97
CA PHE A 72 -9.86 -2.34 -12.51
C PHE A 72 -11.36 -2.62 -12.63
N GLU A 73 -11.83 -3.16 -13.75
CA GLU A 73 -13.23 -3.57 -13.91
C GLU A 73 -13.63 -4.63 -12.88
N GLN A 74 -12.76 -5.62 -12.63
CA GLN A 74 -13.00 -6.64 -11.61
C GLN A 74 -13.12 -6.03 -10.21
N ALA A 75 -12.26 -5.07 -9.87
CA ALA A 75 -12.33 -4.36 -8.59
C ALA A 75 -13.63 -3.55 -8.45
N LEU A 76 -14.04 -2.82 -9.51
CA LEU A 76 -15.29 -2.08 -9.53
C LEU A 76 -16.50 -2.99 -9.34
N ARG A 77 -16.55 -4.14 -10.02
CA ARG A 77 -17.62 -5.14 -9.86
C ARG A 77 -17.66 -5.71 -8.44
N TYR A 78 -16.49 -6.00 -7.87
CA TYR A 78 -16.42 -6.43 -6.49
C TYR A 78 -17.00 -5.38 -5.53
N PHE A 79 -16.63 -4.11 -5.70
CA PHE A 79 -17.17 -3.03 -4.86
C PHE A 79 -18.67 -2.86 -5.03
N ASP A 80 -19.19 -3.01 -6.24
CA ASP A 80 -20.62 -3.01 -6.50
C ASP A 80 -21.35 -4.16 -5.78
N GLU A 81 -20.81 -5.36 -5.86
CA GLU A 81 -21.31 -6.55 -5.15
C GLU A 81 -21.31 -6.38 -3.63
N GLN A 82 -20.31 -5.71 -3.09
CA GLN A 82 -20.22 -5.42 -1.66
C GLN A 82 -21.11 -4.25 -1.23
N GLY A 83 -21.78 -3.58 -2.15
CA GLY A 83 -22.68 -2.47 -1.86
C GLY A 83 -21.95 -1.16 -1.54
N ALA A 84 -20.82 -0.88 -2.18
CA ALA A 84 -20.07 0.35 -2.00
C ALA A 84 -20.88 1.56 -2.53
N ASP A 85 -20.86 2.67 -1.78
CA ASP A 85 -21.53 3.94 -2.08
C ASP A 85 -20.64 4.92 -2.84
N GLY A 86 -19.37 4.56 -3.00
CA GLY A 86 -18.35 5.31 -3.75
C GLY A 86 -17.10 4.49 -3.98
N VAL A 87 -16.25 4.95 -4.89
CA VAL A 87 -14.90 4.42 -5.10
C VAL A 87 -13.92 5.57 -5.08
N LEU A 88 -12.94 5.48 -4.18
CA LEU A 88 -11.85 6.42 -4.04
C LEU A 88 -10.64 5.89 -4.82
N ILE A 89 -10.09 6.73 -5.70
CA ILE A 89 -8.82 6.45 -6.40
C ILE A 89 -7.80 7.50 -5.98
N ALA A 90 -6.73 7.05 -5.34
CA ALA A 90 -5.67 7.91 -4.82
C ALA A 90 -4.52 8.11 -5.82
N GLY A 91 -4.84 8.39 -7.09
CA GLY A 91 -3.90 8.80 -8.12
C GLY A 91 -3.34 7.68 -9.00
N ASP A 92 -2.56 8.10 -9.98
CA ASP A 92 -1.87 7.29 -10.99
C ASP A 92 -2.81 6.31 -11.72
N MET A 93 -3.84 6.88 -12.35
CA MET A 93 -4.76 6.14 -13.20
C MET A 93 -4.13 5.82 -14.57
N ALA A 94 -3.44 6.80 -15.18
CA ALA A 94 -2.72 6.66 -16.45
C ALA A 94 -1.22 6.50 -16.21
N ASP A 95 -0.53 5.61 -16.93
CA ASP A 95 0.92 5.44 -16.77
C ASP A 95 1.74 6.57 -17.43
N TRP A 96 1.29 7.10 -18.57
CA TRP A 96 2.00 8.17 -19.31
C TRP A 96 1.23 9.48 -19.38
N GLY A 97 0.13 9.64 -18.66
CA GLY A 97 -0.67 10.85 -18.70
C GLY A 97 -1.28 11.13 -20.07
N LEU A 98 -1.80 10.11 -20.76
CA LEU A 98 -2.45 10.23 -22.05
C LEU A 98 -3.97 10.22 -21.93
N VAL A 99 -4.64 11.03 -22.73
CA VAL A 99 -6.12 11.13 -22.77
C VAL A 99 -6.78 9.77 -22.94
N GLY A 100 -6.28 8.95 -23.89
CA GLY A 100 -6.84 7.61 -24.12
C GLY A 100 -6.66 6.64 -22.95
N GLN A 101 -5.66 6.81 -22.08
CA GLN A 101 -5.50 6.00 -20.88
C GLN A 101 -6.54 6.37 -19.82
N LEU A 102 -6.76 7.66 -19.60
CA LEU A 102 -7.78 8.13 -18.66
C LEU A 102 -9.20 7.82 -19.17
N GLN A 103 -9.42 7.88 -20.50
CA GLN A 103 -10.66 7.44 -21.11
C GLN A 103 -10.93 5.95 -20.85
N ALA A 104 -9.92 5.09 -20.89
CA ALA A 104 -10.09 3.67 -20.57
C ALA A 104 -10.52 3.45 -19.11
N VAL A 105 -10.06 4.27 -18.17
CA VAL A 105 -10.58 4.27 -16.79
C VAL A 105 -12.04 4.64 -16.74
N ALA A 106 -12.43 5.69 -17.45
CA ALA A 106 -13.83 6.12 -17.51
C ALA A 106 -14.74 5.07 -18.18
N ASP A 107 -14.26 4.42 -19.25
CA ASP A 107 -14.99 3.36 -19.93
C ASP A 107 -15.27 2.16 -19.00
N CYS A 108 -14.27 1.73 -18.21
CA CYS A 108 -14.46 0.71 -17.18
C CYS A 108 -15.48 1.17 -16.10
N TRP A 109 -15.34 2.42 -15.66
CA TRP A 109 -16.27 3.00 -14.68
C TRP A 109 -17.71 2.98 -15.17
N TYR A 110 -17.98 3.57 -16.34
CA TYR A 110 -19.35 3.68 -16.88
C TYR A 110 -19.92 2.34 -17.35
N LYS A 111 -19.07 1.36 -17.65
CA LYS A 111 -19.50 -0.02 -17.90
C LYS A 111 -20.05 -0.69 -16.65
N VAL A 112 -19.48 -0.45 -15.48
CA VAL A 112 -19.92 -1.03 -14.21
C VAL A 112 -20.99 -0.16 -13.54
N PHE A 113 -20.83 1.16 -13.59
CA PHE A 113 -21.75 2.14 -12.98
C PHE A 113 -22.31 3.11 -14.03
N PRO A 114 -23.22 2.64 -14.90
CA PRO A 114 -23.84 3.51 -15.90
C PRO A 114 -24.55 4.69 -15.22
N ASN A 115 -24.24 5.91 -15.69
CA ASN A 115 -24.71 7.16 -15.08
C ASN A 115 -24.37 7.30 -13.56
N GLY A 116 -23.28 6.73 -13.11
CA GLY A 116 -22.86 6.75 -11.71
C GLY A 116 -23.76 5.93 -10.78
N ARG A 117 -24.39 4.88 -11.29
CA ARG A 117 -25.29 4.03 -10.53
C ARG A 117 -24.96 2.56 -10.69
N SER A 118 -25.11 1.79 -9.61
CA SER A 118 -25.11 0.34 -9.66
C SER A 118 -26.23 -0.18 -10.57
N ALA A 119 -25.87 -1.04 -11.51
CA ALA A 119 -26.86 -1.75 -12.33
C ALA A 119 -27.65 -2.82 -11.55
N ARG A 120 -27.15 -3.22 -10.35
CA ARG A 120 -27.76 -4.27 -9.52
C ARG A 120 -28.96 -3.78 -8.70
N ASP A 121 -28.86 -2.58 -8.13
CA ASP A 121 -29.84 -2.06 -7.17
C ASP A 121 -30.21 -0.56 -7.37
N GLY A 122 -29.62 0.07 -8.40
CA GLY A 122 -29.85 1.48 -8.71
C GLY A 122 -29.19 2.49 -7.76
N ARG A 123 -28.43 2.00 -6.75
CA ARG A 123 -27.72 2.84 -5.79
C ARG A 123 -26.78 3.79 -6.51
N LYS A 124 -26.74 5.05 -6.07
CA LYS A 124 -25.72 5.99 -6.51
C LYS A 124 -24.34 5.54 -6.00
N VAL A 125 -23.36 5.54 -6.88
CA VAL A 125 -21.95 5.27 -6.56
C VAL A 125 -21.14 6.49 -6.95
N GLU A 126 -20.46 7.12 -5.98
CA GLU A 126 -19.74 8.37 -6.19
C GLU A 126 -18.33 8.12 -6.71
N GLN A 127 -17.92 8.89 -7.72
CA GLN A 127 -16.52 8.99 -8.16
C GLN A 127 -15.75 9.88 -7.19
N LEU A 128 -14.72 9.34 -6.52
CA LEU A 128 -13.90 10.04 -5.54
C LEU A 128 -12.43 9.98 -6.01
N PHE A 129 -12.18 10.54 -7.22
CA PHE A 129 -10.92 10.35 -7.93
C PHE A 129 -9.96 11.51 -7.73
N ALA A 130 -8.74 11.21 -7.29
CA ALA A 130 -7.59 12.09 -7.33
C ALA A 130 -6.66 11.67 -8.49
N LEU A 131 -5.90 12.60 -9.02
CA LEU A 131 -4.84 12.35 -10.02
C LEU A 131 -3.48 12.30 -9.31
N GLY A 132 -2.58 11.47 -9.83
CA GLY A 132 -1.21 11.34 -9.36
C GLY A 132 -0.18 11.94 -10.32
N ASN A 133 1.10 11.71 -10.05
CA ASN A 133 2.18 12.28 -10.85
C ASN A 133 2.24 11.68 -12.27
N HIS A 134 1.94 10.40 -12.44
CA HIS A 134 1.91 9.79 -13.78
C HIS A 134 0.82 10.37 -14.66
N ASP A 135 -0.31 10.79 -14.10
CA ASP A 135 -1.38 11.45 -14.85
C ASP A 135 -0.96 12.82 -15.39
N PHE A 136 -0.07 13.55 -14.69
CA PHE A 136 0.43 14.87 -15.11
C PHE A 136 1.79 14.83 -15.80
N GLU A 137 2.72 14.03 -15.31
CA GLU A 137 4.13 14.06 -15.68
C GLU A 137 4.59 12.80 -16.39
N GLY A 138 3.79 11.72 -16.41
CA GLY A 138 4.20 10.42 -16.93
C GLY A 138 4.78 10.47 -18.35
N PHE A 139 4.21 11.30 -19.21
CA PHE A 139 4.74 11.56 -20.55
C PHE A 139 6.19 12.11 -20.54
N ASN A 140 6.57 12.81 -19.49
CA ASN A 140 7.90 13.43 -19.36
C ASN A 140 8.96 12.46 -18.85
N TYR A 141 8.60 11.29 -18.35
CA TYR A 141 9.56 10.31 -17.84
C TYR A 141 10.43 9.71 -18.96
N GLY A 142 11.67 9.37 -18.61
CA GLY A 142 12.68 8.98 -19.61
C GLY A 142 12.28 7.80 -20.47
N TYR A 143 11.58 6.80 -19.91
CA TYR A 143 11.08 5.65 -20.66
C TYR A 143 9.93 6.02 -21.60
N ALA A 144 9.00 6.87 -21.17
CA ALA A 144 7.91 7.36 -22.00
C ALA A 144 8.43 8.24 -23.12
N LYS A 145 9.33 9.21 -22.83
CA LYS A 145 9.99 10.03 -23.84
C LYS A 145 10.73 9.22 -24.90
N LYS A 146 11.44 8.17 -24.48
CA LYS A 146 12.17 7.30 -25.41
C LYS A 146 11.21 6.54 -26.34
N ALA A 147 10.12 5.99 -25.79
CA ALA A 147 9.12 5.28 -26.57
C ALA A 147 8.33 6.21 -27.49
N CYS A 148 7.92 7.39 -27.00
CA CYS A 148 7.14 8.38 -27.75
C CYS A 148 8.00 9.20 -28.71
N GLY A 149 9.31 9.30 -28.50
CA GLY A 149 10.23 9.99 -29.42
C GLY A 149 10.35 9.32 -30.79
N GLN A 150 9.99 8.05 -30.88
CA GLN A 150 9.84 7.32 -32.13
C GLN A 150 8.46 7.52 -32.79
N THR A 151 7.49 8.01 -32.04
CA THR A 151 6.11 8.24 -32.46
C THR A 151 5.72 9.66 -32.02
N LYS A 152 5.39 10.53 -32.97
CA LYS A 152 4.93 11.90 -32.66
C LYS A 152 3.52 11.84 -32.08
N ILE A 153 3.40 11.77 -30.76
CA ILE A 153 2.11 11.86 -30.09
C ILE A 153 1.63 13.32 -30.17
N PRO A 154 0.42 13.57 -30.69
CA PRO A 154 -0.16 14.90 -30.71
C PRO A 154 -0.27 15.50 -29.32
N LYS A 155 -0.08 16.81 -29.19
CA LYS A 155 -0.16 17.50 -27.88
C LYS A 155 -1.52 17.36 -27.21
N GLU A 156 -2.58 17.34 -28.00
CA GLU A 156 -3.97 17.15 -27.56
C GLU A 156 -4.23 15.80 -26.93
N GLU A 157 -3.36 14.81 -27.16
CA GLU A 157 -3.44 13.50 -26.54
C GLU A 157 -2.70 13.44 -25.18
N ILE A 158 -2.03 14.51 -24.78
CA ILE A 158 -1.36 14.62 -23.48
C ILE A 158 -2.33 15.27 -22.49
N LEU A 159 -2.73 14.57 -21.43
CA LEU A 159 -3.71 15.02 -20.43
C LEU A 159 -3.41 16.41 -19.89
N ALA A 160 -2.15 16.65 -19.49
CA ALA A 160 -1.73 17.90 -18.86
C ALA A 160 -1.78 19.11 -19.79
N THR A 161 -1.94 18.95 -21.11
CA THR A 161 -2.06 20.06 -22.05
C THR A 161 -3.32 20.88 -21.80
N ASP A 162 -4.44 20.22 -21.49
CA ASP A 162 -5.69 20.85 -21.03
C ASP A 162 -6.42 19.90 -20.07
N MET A 163 -5.89 19.79 -18.86
CA MET A 163 -6.43 18.86 -17.86
C MET A 163 -7.90 19.15 -17.54
N ALA A 164 -8.29 20.42 -17.48
CA ALA A 164 -9.64 20.79 -17.12
C ALA A 164 -10.67 20.38 -18.18
N ALA A 165 -10.36 20.59 -19.46
CA ALA A 165 -11.21 20.17 -20.56
C ALA A 165 -11.25 18.64 -20.67
N ASN A 166 -10.11 17.99 -20.60
CA ASN A 166 -10.02 16.53 -20.66
C ASN A 166 -10.80 15.87 -19.52
N TRP A 167 -10.63 16.31 -18.29
CA TRP A 167 -11.36 15.80 -17.13
C TRP A 167 -12.87 15.94 -17.31
N LYS A 168 -13.34 17.13 -17.67
CA LYS A 168 -14.75 17.40 -17.90
C LYS A 168 -15.34 16.55 -19.03
N HIS A 169 -14.57 16.35 -20.10
CA HIS A 169 -15.01 15.51 -21.22
C HIS A 169 -15.11 14.03 -20.80
N ILE A 170 -14.12 13.52 -20.08
CA ILE A 170 -13.98 12.10 -19.74
C ILE A 170 -14.91 11.71 -18.58
N PHE A 171 -14.94 12.50 -17.50
CA PHE A 171 -15.70 12.16 -16.29
C PHE A 171 -17.01 12.94 -16.12
N HIS A 172 -17.34 13.83 -17.06
CA HIS A 172 -18.58 14.60 -17.05
C HIS A 172 -18.78 15.49 -15.81
N GLU A 173 -17.69 15.88 -15.15
CA GLU A 173 -17.69 16.76 -13.99
C GLU A 173 -16.60 17.86 -14.12
N PRO A 174 -16.75 19.01 -13.42
CA PRO A 174 -15.75 20.06 -13.45
C PRO A 174 -14.45 19.60 -12.78
N TYR A 175 -13.30 19.89 -13.42
CA TYR A 175 -12.01 19.76 -12.79
C TYR A 175 -11.84 20.80 -11.67
N ARG A 176 -11.40 20.35 -10.50
CA ARG A 176 -11.08 21.21 -9.36
C ARG A 176 -9.79 20.68 -8.71
N PRO A 177 -8.73 21.49 -8.59
CA PRO A 177 -7.46 21.04 -7.97
C PRO A 177 -7.65 20.42 -6.59
N ILE A 178 -8.55 21.01 -5.78
CA ILE A 178 -9.07 20.44 -4.55
C ILE A 178 -10.58 20.32 -4.71
N TRP A 179 -11.13 19.13 -4.50
CA TRP A 179 -12.54 18.87 -4.57
C TRP A 179 -13.10 18.38 -3.23
N GLN A 180 -14.38 18.65 -2.99
CA GLN A 180 -15.14 18.12 -1.87
C GLN A 180 -16.43 17.50 -2.36
N LYS A 181 -16.75 16.31 -1.84
CA LYS A 181 -18.00 15.60 -2.12
C LYS A 181 -18.59 15.03 -0.83
N GLU A 182 -19.90 14.88 -0.80
CA GLU A 182 -20.62 14.28 0.32
C GLU A 182 -21.22 12.93 -0.11
N VAL A 183 -20.95 11.88 0.67
CA VAL A 183 -21.52 10.53 0.46
C VAL A 183 -22.15 10.06 1.77
N LYS A 184 -23.45 9.91 1.78
CA LYS A 184 -24.22 9.52 3.00
C LYS A 184 -23.91 10.36 4.24
N GLY A 185 -23.67 11.66 4.06
CA GLY A 185 -23.36 12.60 5.14
C GLY A 185 -21.94 12.50 5.68
N TYR A 186 -21.03 11.86 4.94
CA TYR A 186 -19.58 11.86 5.17
C TYR A 186 -18.90 12.72 4.12
N THR A 187 -18.04 13.62 4.57
CA THR A 187 -17.27 14.50 3.70
C THR A 187 -16.03 13.78 3.17
N PHE A 188 -15.84 13.85 1.87
CA PHE A 188 -14.62 13.45 1.16
C PHE A 188 -13.96 14.69 0.56
N ILE A 189 -12.68 14.87 0.81
CA ILE A 189 -11.85 15.92 0.21
C ILE A 189 -10.74 15.22 -0.56
N GLY A 190 -10.53 15.58 -1.82
CA GLY A 190 -9.43 15.09 -2.61
C GLY A 190 -8.62 16.21 -3.21
N GLY A 191 -7.31 15.96 -3.36
CA GLY A 191 -6.42 16.86 -4.05
C GLY A 191 -5.73 16.16 -5.22
N HIS A 192 -5.77 16.78 -6.39
CA HIS A 192 -4.98 16.32 -7.53
C HIS A 192 -3.51 16.69 -7.35
N TRP A 193 -2.63 15.89 -7.95
CA TRP A 193 -1.20 16.18 -7.96
C TRP A 193 -0.93 17.59 -8.46
N GLY A 194 -0.24 18.40 -7.68
CA GLY A 194 0.18 19.74 -8.10
C GLY A 194 1.67 19.78 -8.44
N SER A 195 2.45 19.11 -7.59
CA SER A 195 3.91 18.97 -7.75
C SER A 195 4.45 18.02 -6.68
N TRP A 196 5.76 17.78 -6.69
CA TRP A 196 6.48 17.07 -5.61
C TRP A 196 6.34 17.72 -4.21
N LYS A 197 5.70 18.86 -4.12
CA LYS A 197 5.39 19.54 -2.85
C LYS A 197 4.05 19.12 -2.24
N GLY A 198 3.32 18.23 -2.90
CA GLY A 198 2.00 17.79 -2.46
C GLY A 198 0.86 18.51 -3.18
N ILE A 199 -0.23 18.80 -2.46
CA ILE A 199 -1.42 19.43 -3.01
C ILE A 199 -1.34 20.94 -2.84
N ASP A 200 -1.28 21.66 -3.94
CA ASP A 200 -1.21 23.12 -3.92
C ASP A 200 -2.45 23.71 -3.24
N GLY A 201 -2.21 24.56 -2.22
CA GLY A 201 -3.27 25.28 -1.52
C GLY A 201 -4.00 24.51 -0.43
N ILE A 202 -3.62 23.26 -0.10
CA ILE A 202 -4.34 22.44 0.88
C ILE A 202 -4.39 23.07 2.28
N GLU A 203 -3.33 23.74 2.74
CA GLU A 203 -3.32 24.39 4.04
C GLU A 203 -4.32 25.55 4.11
N ALA A 204 -4.41 26.35 3.04
CA ALA A 204 -5.39 27.43 2.92
C ALA A 204 -6.81 26.88 2.85
N TYR A 205 -7.03 25.84 2.07
CA TYR A 205 -8.32 25.16 1.96
C TYR A 205 -8.79 24.62 3.31
N MET A 206 -7.94 23.90 4.03
CA MET A 206 -8.28 23.35 5.35
C MET A 206 -8.44 24.42 6.43
N LYS A 207 -7.75 25.55 6.32
CA LYS A 207 -7.97 26.71 7.21
C LYS A 207 -9.38 27.27 7.03
N GLU A 208 -9.88 27.35 5.82
CA GLU A 208 -11.21 27.89 5.48
C GLU A 208 -12.33 26.88 5.77
N HIS A 209 -12.22 25.67 5.28
CA HIS A 209 -13.31 24.68 5.30
C HIS A 209 -13.20 23.69 6.47
N GLY A 210 -12.00 23.45 6.98
CA GLY A 210 -11.74 22.48 8.04
C GLY A 210 -12.48 22.73 9.37
N PRO A 211 -12.73 23.96 9.83
CA PRO A 211 -13.46 24.18 11.07
C PRO A 211 -14.83 23.51 11.13
N ALA A 212 -15.53 23.39 10.00
CA ALA A 212 -16.82 22.68 9.88
C ALA A 212 -16.69 21.14 10.00
N LEU A 213 -15.48 20.59 9.87
CA LEU A 213 -15.21 19.16 9.91
C LEU A 213 -14.75 18.65 11.28
N LYS A 214 -14.57 19.57 12.24
CA LYS A 214 -14.17 19.19 13.62
C LYS A 214 -15.29 18.39 14.29
N GLY A 215 -14.92 17.25 14.89
CA GLY A 215 -15.88 16.40 15.59
C GLY A 215 -15.38 14.98 15.77
N THR A 216 -16.31 14.08 16.03
CA THR A 216 -16.04 12.64 16.16
C THR A 216 -16.35 11.86 14.90
N ARG A 217 -17.18 12.41 14.01
CA ARG A 217 -17.50 11.77 12.71
C ARG A 217 -16.28 11.86 11.81
N PRO A 218 -15.80 10.77 11.23
CA PRO A 218 -14.69 10.82 10.29
C PRO A 218 -15.02 11.63 9.03
N PHE A 219 -14.04 12.34 8.51
CA PHE A 219 -14.00 12.77 7.11
C PHE A 219 -12.81 12.14 6.42
N PHE A 220 -12.90 11.97 5.12
CA PHE A 220 -11.93 11.25 4.33
C PHE A 220 -11.17 12.21 3.42
N TYR A 221 -9.86 11.98 3.33
CA TYR A 221 -8.97 12.78 2.51
C TYR A 221 -8.23 11.87 1.52
N ALA A 222 -8.10 12.29 0.27
CA ALA A 222 -7.41 11.54 -0.76
C ALA A 222 -6.36 12.41 -1.47
N GLN A 223 -5.15 11.92 -1.54
CA GLN A 223 -4.08 12.47 -2.38
C GLN A 223 -3.16 11.34 -2.84
N HIS A 224 -2.33 11.61 -3.84
CA HIS A 224 -1.45 10.57 -4.36
C HIS A 224 -0.22 10.31 -3.48
N PRO A 225 0.67 11.31 -3.17
CA PRO A 225 1.81 11.06 -2.29
C PRO A 225 1.36 10.86 -0.82
N GLN A 226 2.14 10.10 -0.05
CA GLN A 226 1.86 10.00 1.38
C GLN A 226 2.07 11.35 2.08
N PRO A 227 1.17 11.74 2.99
CA PRO A 227 1.45 12.84 3.92
C PRO A 227 2.74 12.52 4.68
N LYS A 228 3.69 13.47 4.68
CA LYS A 228 5.01 13.30 5.28
C LYS A 228 4.92 12.86 6.74
N ASP A 229 5.82 11.97 7.15
CA ASP A 229 5.95 11.43 8.50
C ASP A 229 4.71 10.67 9.01
N THR A 230 3.98 10.03 8.11
CA THR A 230 2.77 9.23 8.41
C THR A 230 2.95 7.75 8.04
N CYS A 231 1.99 7.12 7.34
CA CYS A 231 2.10 5.73 6.95
C CYS A 231 3.35 5.48 6.12
N LEU A 232 3.96 4.31 6.30
CA LEU A 232 5.23 3.89 5.71
C LEU A 232 6.44 4.72 6.14
N GLY A 233 6.25 5.83 6.86
CA GLY A 233 7.27 6.61 7.55
C GLY A 233 8.00 7.67 6.74
N ALA A 234 8.93 8.33 7.43
CA ALA A 234 9.68 9.49 6.92
C ALA A 234 10.61 9.16 5.74
N TRP A 235 10.96 7.90 5.57
CA TRP A 235 11.92 7.44 4.57
C TRP A 235 11.28 6.86 3.32
N ILE A 236 9.95 6.84 3.25
CA ILE A 236 9.29 6.37 2.04
C ILE A 236 9.55 7.35 0.90
N TRP A 237 9.97 6.82 -0.23
CA TRP A 237 10.06 7.61 -1.44
C TRP A 237 8.68 8.16 -1.83
N GLY A 238 8.63 9.44 -2.18
CA GLY A 238 7.41 10.04 -2.72
C GLY A 238 6.39 10.54 -1.69
N HIS A 239 6.78 10.78 -0.44
CA HIS A 239 5.95 11.56 0.47
C HIS A 239 5.88 13.04 0.04
N ASP A 240 4.86 13.77 0.49
CA ASP A 240 4.72 15.20 0.25
C ASP A 240 5.73 16.05 1.07
N ASP A 241 5.65 17.37 0.95
CA ASP A 241 6.53 18.31 1.70
C ASP A 241 6.08 18.53 3.14
N GLY A 242 5.05 17.85 3.62
CA GLY A 242 4.45 17.98 4.93
C GLY A 242 3.28 18.97 4.99
N SER A 243 2.88 19.58 3.87
CA SER A 243 1.73 20.50 3.83
C SER A 243 0.44 19.79 4.22
N SER A 244 0.20 18.58 3.71
CA SER A 244 -0.98 17.80 4.08
C SER A 244 -0.94 17.34 5.54
N THR A 245 0.24 16.95 6.05
CA THR A 245 0.40 16.61 7.47
C THR A 245 0.06 17.79 8.36
N ARG A 246 0.55 19.00 8.04
CA ARG A 246 0.21 20.23 8.80
C ARG A 246 -1.28 20.56 8.69
N ALA A 247 -1.85 20.43 7.49
CA ALA A 247 -3.26 20.73 7.23
C ALA A 247 -4.22 19.79 7.98
N LEU A 248 -3.86 18.49 8.09
CA LEU A 248 -4.73 17.48 8.72
C LEU A 248 -4.48 17.29 10.22
N SER A 249 -3.32 17.64 10.74
CA SER A 249 -2.97 17.46 12.16
C SER A 249 -3.95 18.06 13.17
N PRO A 250 -4.69 19.16 12.89
CA PRO A 250 -5.72 19.67 13.80
C PRO A 250 -6.99 18.82 13.87
N TYR A 251 -7.09 17.75 13.08
CA TYR A 251 -8.31 16.96 12.89
C TYR A 251 -8.08 15.47 13.19
N PRO A 252 -8.18 15.03 14.45
CA PRO A 252 -7.98 13.62 14.80
C PRO A 252 -9.02 12.67 14.16
N ASN A 253 -10.13 13.21 13.66
CA ASN A 253 -11.14 12.49 12.88
C ASN A 253 -10.87 12.46 11.37
N ALA A 254 -9.75 13.02 10.87
CA ALA A 254 -9.34 12.89 9.50
C ALA A 254 -8.78 11.48 9.22
N VAL A 255 -9.14 10.93 8.05
CA VAL A 255 -8.61 9.66 7.52
C VAL A 255 -8.10 9.90 6.11
N ALA A 256 -6.78 9.90 5.94
CA ALA A 256 -6.11 10.14 4.66
C ALA A 256 -5.78 8.81 3.96
N PHE A 257 -6.06 8.73 2.67
CA PHE A 257 -5.68 7.63 1.78
C PHE A 257 -4.68 8.14 0.75
N SER A 258 -3.61 7.37 0.52
CA SER A 258 -2.55 7.72 -0.42
C SER A 258 -1.93 6.51 -1.11
N GLY A 259 -1.57 6.68 -2.39
CA GLY A 259 -0.94 5.69 -3.25
C GLY A 259 0.58 5.84 -3.35
N HIS A 260 1.09 5.86 -4.59
CA HIS A 260 2.44 6.22 -4.99
C HIS A 260 3.55 5.24 -4.58
N SER A 261 3.48 4.66 -3.40
CA SER A 261 4.54 3.78 -2.88
C SER A 261 4.49 2.35 -3.40
N HIS A 262 3.35 1.92 -3.94
CA HIS A 262 3.08 0.55 -4.39
C HIS A 262 3.30 -0.54 -3.33
N LYS A 263 3.35 -0.17 -2.03
CA LYS A 263 3.62 -1.14 -0.97
C LYS A 263 2.45 -2.10 -0.78
N PRO A 264 2.71 -3.41 -0.65
CA PRO A 264 1.65 -4.40 -0.50
C PRO A 264 0.83 -4.18 0.77
N LEU A 265 -0.47 -4.47 0.74
CA LEU A 265 -1.35 -4.36 1.92
C LEU A 265 -1.07 -5.42 3.00
N THR A 266 -0.18 -6.36 2.75
CA THR A 266 0.41 -7.22 3.79
C THR A 266 1.34 -6.46 4.71
N ASN A 267 1.87 -5.32 4.27
CA ASN A 267 2.72 -4.46 5.07
C ASN A 267 1.89 -3.66 6.09
N GLU A 268 2.05 -4.01 7.36
CA GLU A 268 1.33 -3.42 8.48
C GLU A 268 1.66 -1.93 8.73
N LEU A 269 2.71 -1.39 8.10
CA LEU A 269 3.04 0.03 8.14
C LEU A 269 2.14 0.88 7.22
N ASN A 270 1.30 0.27 6.39
CA ASN A 270 0.32 1.00 5.58
C ASN A 270 -0.80 1.67 6.40
N VAL A 271 -0.89 1.39 7.71
CA VAL A 271 -1.80 2.12 8.60
C VAL A 271 -1.02 2.79 9.71
N TRP A 272 -1.15 4.08 9.81
CA TRP A 272 -0.55 4.92 10.84
C TRP A 272 -1.62 5.77 11.51
N GLN A 273 -1.53 5.89 12.84
CA GLN A 273 -2.35 6.82 13.63
C GLN A 273 -1.45 7.67 14.52
N GLY A 274 -1.51 8.98 14.31
CA GLY A 274 -0.85 9.98 15.13
C GLY A 274 -1.82 11.12 15.42
N ALA A 275 -1.56 12.31 14.87
CA ALA A 275 -2.49 13.44 14.96
C ALA A 275 -3.80 13.18 14.20
N PHE A 276 -3.75 12.34 13.16
CA PHE A 276 -4.87 11.86 12.35
C PHE A 276 -4.57 10.42 11.93
N THR A 277 -5.41 9.82 11.08
CA THR A 277 -5.16 8.49 10.50
C THR A 277 -4.67 8.62 9.06
N SER A 278 -3.59 7.91 8.70
CA SER A 278 -3.07 7.82 7.33
C SER A 278 -2.98 6.36 6.89
N ILE A 279 -3.40 6.07 5.66
CA ILE A 279 -3.56 4.72 5.12
C ILE A 279 -2.99 4.68 3.71
N GLY A 280 -2.04 3.77 3.47
CA GLY A 280 -1.52 3.46 2.14
C GLY A 280 -2.47 2.52 1.39
N THR A 281 -2.65 2.75 0.10
CA THR A 281 -3.66 2.08 -0.73
C THR A 281 -3.11 0.95 -1.59
N ALA A 282 -1.79 0.75 -1.61
CA ALA A 282 -1.07 -0.17 -2.49
C ALA A 282 -1.18 0.19 -3.99
N THR A 283 -1.46 -0.78 -4.86
CA THR A 283 -1.50 -0.59 -6.31
C THR A 283 -2.29 -1.70 -6.98
N LEU A 284 -2.96 -1.39 -8.08
CA LEU A 284 -3.55 -2.39 -8.98
C LEU A 284 -2.58 -2.86 -10.07
N CYS A 285 -1.48 -2.13 -10.33
CA CYS A 285 -0.54 -2.48 -11.38
C CYS A 285 0.50 -3.48 -10.90
N GLN A 286 1.43 -3.01 -10.09
CA GLN A 286 2.58 -3.79 -9.63
C GLN A 286 2.95 -3.44 -8.20
N LEU A 287 3.11 -4.44 -7.35
CA LEU A 287 3.55 -4.23 -5.98
C LEU A 287 5.05 -3.91 -5.93
N GLY A 288 5.41 -2.81 -5.30
CA GLY A 288 6.78 -2.37 -5.16
C GLY A 288 7.56 -3.17 -4.11
N THR A 289 8.75 -3.64 -4.50
CA THR A 289 9.69 -4.31 -3.60
C THR A 289 10.62 -3.36 -2.85
N GLY A 290 10.51 -2.06 -3.09
CA GLY A 290 11.37 -1.07 -2.44
C GLY A 290 11.41 -1.24 -0.93
N VAL A 291 12.35 -0.66 -0.32
CA VAL A 291 12.79 -0.65 1.07
C VAL A 291 11.76 -1.15 2.09
N GLY A 292 12.05 -2.29 2.71
CA GLY A 292 11.06 -3.07 3.46
C GLY A 292 10.74 -2.61 4.87
N ARG A 293 11.60 -1.86 5.58
CA ARG A 293 11.45 -1.62 7.02
C ARG A 293 11.72 -0.17 7.43
N GLU A 294 11.22 0.76 6.67
CA GLU A 294 11.56 2.18 6.80
C GLU A 294 11.21 2.81 8.15
N ASN A 295 10.37 2.16 8.93
CA ASN A 295 10.03 2.59 10.29
C ASN A 295 10.42 1.60 11.40
N SER A 296 11.19 0.57 11.10
CA SER A 296 11.72 -0.29 12.13
C SER A 296 13.01 0.28 12.70
N THR A 297 13.26 0.02 13.96
CA THR A 297 14.50 0.44 14.66
C THR A 297 15.76 -0.17 14.04
N HIS A 298 15.64 -1.17 13.17
CA HIS A 298 16.76 -1.85 12.52
C HIS A 298 17.13 -1.30 11.14
N VAL A 299 16.32 -0.44 10.55
CA VAL A 299 16.49 -0.04 9.15
C VAL A 299 17.51 1.06 8.96
N VAL A 300 17.71 1.91 9.97
CA VAL A 300 18.51 3.13 9.82
C VAL A 300 19.95 2.82 9.42
N GLU A 301 20.50 1.72 9.90
CA GLU A 301 21.89 1.34 9.61
C GLU A 301 22.06 0.51 8.32
N ASN A 302 21.01 -0.18 7.86
CA ASN A 302 21.09 -1.14 6.76
C ASN A 302 20.20 -0.82 5.55
N HIS A 303 19.53 0.32 5.55
CA HIS A 303 18.66 0.79 4.47
C HIS A 303 19.28 0.64 3.06
N ARG A 304 20.54 1.03 2.93
CA ARG A 304 21.27 0.97 1.66
C ARG A 304 21.49 -0.46 1.17
N SER A 305 21.77 -1.40 2.07
CA SER A 305 21.99 -2.80 1.69
C SER A 305 20.71 -3.52 1.30
N VAL A 306 19.57 -3.18 1.89
CA VAL A 306 18.26 -3.68 1.47
C VAL A 306 17.93 -3.16 0.07
N MET A 307 18.11 -1.86 -0.19
CA MET A 307 17.90 -1.28 -1.51
C MET A 307 18.83 -1.89 -2.58
N GLU A 308 20.09 -2.09 -2.27
CA GLU A 308 21.06 -2.67 -3.20
C GLU A 308 20.74 -4.12 -3.53
N TYR A 309 20.34 -4.90 -2.54
CA TYR A 309 19.95 -6.30 -2.74
C TYR A 309 18.72 -6.43 -3.66
N HIS A 310 17.73 -5.59 -3.46
CA HIS A 310 16.50 -5.64 -4.26
C HIS A 310 16.61 -4.95 -5.62
N ARG A 311 17.57 -4.05 -5.84
CA ARG A 311 17.83 -3.45 -7.17
C ARG A 311 18.19 -4.46 -8.26
N GLY A 312 18.75 -5.59 -7.90
CA GLY A 312 19.12 -6.65 -8.86
C GLY A 312 17.99 -7.61 -9.22
N ARG A 313 16.88 -7.62 -8.46
CA ARG A 313 15.67 -8.35 -8.81
C ARG A 313 14.76 -7.40 -9.57
N LYS A 314 14.08 -7.87 -10.61
CA LYS A 314 12.99 -7.13 -11.23
C LYS A 314 12.02 -6.78 -10.10
N GLY A 315 12.03 -5.50 -9.71
CA GLY A 315 11.51 -5.04 -8.43
C GLY A 315 10.00 -5.06 -8.31
N ASP A 316 9.28 -5.49 -9.36
CA ASP A 316 7.85 -5.32 -9.44
C ASP A 316 7.16 -6.67 -9.48
N VAL A 317 6.30 -6.92 -8.50
CA VAL A 317 5.46 -8.11 -8.45
C VAL A 317 4.14 -7.83 -9.15
N THR A 318 3.97 -8.39 -10.33
CA THR A 318 2.74 -8.27 -11.14
C THR A 318 1.74 -9.40 -10.89
N GLU A 319 2.10 -10.40 -10.10
CA GLU A 319 1.27 -11.57 -9.79
C GLU A 319 0.24 -11.29 -8.67
N ALA A 320 0.24 -10.08 -8.14
CA ALA A 320 -0.72 -9.59 -7.17
C ALA A 320 -1.12 -8.14 -7.49
N ALA A 321 -2.33 -7.76 -7.12
CA ALA A 321 -2.86 -6.42 -7.27
C ALA A 321 -3.81 -6.12 -6.11
N HIS A 322 -3.48 -5.10 -5.32
CA HIS A 322 -4.16 -4.87 -4.05
C HIS A 322 -5.08 -3.66 -4.09
N GLY A 323 -6.18 -3.77 -3.35
CA GLY A 323 -7.09 -2.68 -3.03
C GLY A 323 -7.84 -2.93 -1.74
N GLN A 324 -8.67 -2.00 -1.32
CA GLN A 324 -9.35 -2.03 -0.03
C GLN A 324 -10.84 -1.83 -0.19
N LEU A 325 -11.62 -2.46 0.70
CA LEU A 325 -13.01 -2.11 0.93
C LEU A 325 -13.13 -1.56 2.35
N VAL A 326 -13.57 -0.32 2.47
CA VAL A 326 -13.75 0.38 3.75
C VAL A 326 -15.22 0.37 4.15
N SER A 327 -15.49 -0.15 5.34
CA SER A 327 -16.78 -0.08 5.99
C SER A 327 -16.69 0.87 7.18
N VAL A 328 -17.55 1.90 7.22
CA VAL A 328 -17.56 2.94 8.24
C VAL A 328 -18.62 2.67 9.27
N TYR A 329 -18.24 2.64 10.52
CA TYR A 329 -19.11 2.47 11.67
C TYR A 329 -18.98 3.66 12.63
N ASP A 330 -19.85 3.72 13.64
CA ASP A 330 -19.71 4.71 14.70
C ASP A 330 -18.44 4.43 15.52
N GLY A 331 -17.44 5.32 15.39
CA GLY A 331 -16.20 5.25 16.15
C GLY A 331 -15.08 4.39 15.56
N PHE A 332 -15.27 3.69 14.46
CA PHE A 332 -14.21 2.92 13.80
C PHE A 332 -14.45 2.67 12.32
N LEU A 333 -13.39 2.30 11.62
CA LEU A 333 -13.39 1.78 10.26
C LEU A 333 -13.02 0.30 10.28
N GLU A 334 -13.65 -0.48 9.45
CA GLU A 334 -13.19 -1.82 9.07
C GLU A 334 -12.69 -1.78 7.64
N ILE A 335 -11.44 -2.22 7.43
CA ILE A 335 -10.77 -2.16 6.14
C ILE A 335 -10.40 -3.58 5.73
N GLU A 336 -11.11 -4.11 4.75
CA GLU A 336 -10.72 -5.35 4.07
C GLU A 336 -9.57 -5.05 3.11
N ARG A 337 -8.59 -5.93 3.11
CA ARG A 337 -7.41 -5.89 2.23
C ARG A 337 -7.51 -7.03 1.23
N ARG A 338 -7.56 -6.71 -0.06
CA ARG A 338 -7.85 -7.71 -1.10
C ARG A 338 -6.79 -7.73 -2.19
N ASP A 339 -6.43 -8.93 -2.62
CA ASP A 339 -5.70 -9.20 -3.87
C ASP A 339 -6.71 -9.49 -4.99
N PHE A 340 -6.77 -8.64 -5.97
CA PHE A 340 -7.69 -8.78 -7.10
C PHE A 340 -7.21 -9.78 -8.17
N VAL A 341 -5.92 -10.12 -8.23
CA VAL A 341 -5.43 -11.18 -9.12
C VAL A 341 -5.91 -12.55 -8.63
N ARG A 342 -5.89 -12.77 -7.30
CA ARG A 342 -6.29 -14.05 -6.70
C ARG A 342 -7.75 -14.06 -6.25
N GLY A 343 -8.38 -12.91 -6.14
CA GLY A 343 -9.73 -12.79 -5.59
C GLY A 343 -9.81 -13.14 -4.10
N GLU A 344 -8.72 -12.96 -3.35
CA GLU A 344 -8.59 -13.36 -1.94
C GLU A 344 -8.25 -12.18 -1.04
N SER A 345 -8.54 -12.32 0.26
CA SER A 345 -8.05 -11.41 1.29
C SER A 345 -6.55 -11.64 1.54
N VAL A 346 -5.77 -10.56 1.70
CA VAL A 346 -4.32 -10.64 1.96
C VAL A 346 -3.98 -10.66 3.45
N GLY A 347 -4.96 -10.78 4.30
CA GLY A 347 -4.79 -10.87 5.74
C GLY A 347 -6.04 -10.46 6.50
N PRO A 348 -6.01 -10.42 7.83
CA PRO A 348 -7.13 -9.95 8.64
C PRO A 348 -7.47 -8.50 8.32
N ASN A 349 -8.76 -8.13 8.39
CA ASN A 349 -9.18 -6.74 8.23
C ASN A 349 -8.52 -5.86 9.28
N TRP A 350 -8.15 -4.64 8.88
CA TRP A 350 -7.77 -3.62 9.85
C TRP A 350 -9.02 -3.01 10.47
N VAL A 351 -9.06 -2.98 11.78
CA VAL A 351 -10.12 -2.28 12.55
C VAL A 351 -9.51 -1.05 13.17
N VAL A 352 -9.82 0.10 12.59
CA VAL A 352 -9.16 1.37 12.86
C VAL A 352 -10.09 2.29 13.63
N PRO A 353 -9.89 2.53 14.95
CA PRO A 353 -10.67 3.50 15.70
C PRO A 353 -10.50 4.92 15.16
N VAL A 354 -11.60 5.66 15.05
CA VAL A 354 -11.61 7.08 14.66
C VAL A 354 -12.57 7.81 15.60
N PRO A 355 -12.17 8.95 16.16
CA PRO A 355 -10.95 9.73 15.91
C PRO A 355 -9.66 9.08 16.46
N ALA A 356 -8.51 9.41 15.83
CA ALA A 356 -7.19 9.06 16.33
C ALA A 356 -6.96 9.68 17.71
N GLY A 357 -6.21 9.01 18.57
CA GLY A 357 -5.92 9.46 19.93
C GLY A 357 -4.56 8.97 20.42
N LYS A 358 -4.14 9.41 21.61
CA LYS A 358 -2.83 9.04 22.19
C LYS A 358 -2.62 7.52 22.36
N GLU A 359 -3.69 6.77 22.56
CA GLU A 359 -3.67 5.31 22.72
C GLU A 359 -4.10 4.61 21.43
N ALA A 360 -4.01 5.31 20.28
CA ALA A 360 -4.39 4.75 18.99
C ALA A 360 -3.62 3.44 18.70
N PRO A 361 -4.31 2.33 18.40
CA PRO A 361 -3.67 1.03 18.22
C PRO A 361 -2.71 0.99 17.04
N PHE A 362 -2.85 1.91 16.07
CA PHE A 362 -1.97 2.02 14.90
C PHE A 362 -0.90 3.10 15.03
N LEU A 363 -0.69 3.66 16.22
CA LEU A 363 0.52 4.42 16.51
C LEU A 363 1.72 3.45 16.52
N TYR A 364 2.73 3.70 15.69
CA TYR A 364 3.83 2.75 15.50
C TYR A 364 4.58 2.41 16.79
N ALA A 365 4.76 3.36 17.69
CA ALA A 365 5.36 3.11 19.00
C ALA A 365 4.53 2.09 19.81
N ASN A 366 3.20 2.18 19.79
CA ASN A 366 2.31 1.24 20.48
C ASN A 366 2.36 -0.14 19.80
N ARG A 367 2.37 -0.17 18.47
CA ARG A 367 2.49 -1.43 17.71
C ARG A 367 3.84 -2.10 17.95
N ALA A 368 4.93 -1.35 17.92
CA ALA A 368 6.27 -1.87 18.20
C ALA A 368 6.37 -2.43 19.62
N ALA A 369 5.78 -1.74 20.61
CA ALA A 369 5.74 -2.23 22.00
C ALA A 369 4.94 -3.53 22.13
N ALA A 370 3.79 -3.62 21.45
CA ALA A 370 2.88 -4.78 21.51
C ALA A 370 3.31 -5.93 20.59
N SER A 371 4.19 -5.69 19.61
CA SER A 371 4.60 -6.71 18.64
C SER A 371 5.32 -7.89 19.32
N LYS A 372 5.32 -9.04 18.68
CA LYS A 372 6.01 -10.25 19.14
C LYS A 372 7.02 -10.67 18.07
N ALA A 373 8.18 -11.18 18.52
CA ALA A 373 9.13 -11.79 17.63
C ALA A 373 8.49 -12.92 16.82
N PRO A 374 8.94 -13.19 15.59
CA PRO A 374 8.57 -14.40 14.86
C PRO A 374 8.84 -15.66 15.67
N GLY A 375 8.08 -16.73 15.40
CA GLY A 375 8.32 -18.02 16.00
C GLY A 375 9.66 -18.63 15.60
N PRO A 376 10.07 -19.72 16.25
CA PRO A 376 11.32 -20.39 15.91
C PRO A 376 11.23 -20.99 14.50
N PHE A 377 12.39 -21.21 13.91
CA PHE A 377 12.52 -22.11 12.77
C PHE A 377 12.12 -23.55 13.18
N PRO A 378 11.79 -24.43 12.23
CA PRO A 378 11.59 -25.84 12.52
C PRO A 378 12.77 -26.45 13.28
N GLU A 379 12.50 -27.44 14.13
CA GLU A 379 13.56 -28.13 14.87
C GLU A 379 14.58 -28.74 13.91
N GLY A 380 15.88 -28.55 14.19
CA GLY A 380 16.97 -29.04 13.35
C GLY A 380 17.15 -28.26 12.04
N ALA A 381 16.44 -27.17 11.81
CA ALA A 381 16.59 -26.35 10.63
C ALA A 381 18.03 -25.82 10.49
N LYS A 382 18.55 -25.92 9.28
CA LYS A 382 19.88 -25.39 8.87
C LYS A 382 19.77 -24.67 7.55
N ILE A 383 20.72 -23.81 7.24
CA ILE A 383 20.85 -23.18 5.94
C ILE A 383 21.64 -24.15 5.03
N ALA A 384 20.99 -24.66 3.98
CA ALA A 384 21.66 -25.41 2.93
C ALA A 384 22.41 -24.41 2.02
N VAL A 385 23.69 -24.71 1.75
CA VAL A 385 24.57 -23.87 0.93
C VAL A 385 24.98 -24.65 -0.29
N THR A 386 24.72 -24.12 -1.48
CA THR A 386 25.14 -24.69 -2.76
C THR A 386 25.95 -23.66 -3.54
N LYS A 387 27.06 -24.09 -4.13
CA LYS A 387 27.89 -23.28 -5.03
C LYS A 387 27.81 -23.83 -6.44
N ALA A 388 27.38 -23.01 -7.37
CA ALA A 388 27.32 -23.35 -8.79
C ALA A 388 27.37 -22.06 -9.63
N ASP A 389 27.99 -22.12 -10.79
CA ASP A 389 27.99 -21.07 -11.82
C ASP A 389 28.40 -19.67 -11.29
N GLY A 390 29.39 -19.66 -10.38
CA GLY A 390 29.85 -18.40 -9.76
C GLY A 390 28.86 -17.78 -8.76
N LYS A 391 27.86 -18.55 -8.32
CA LYS A 391 26.85 -18.16 -7.33
C LYS A 391 26.95 -19.02 -6.07
N VAL A 392 26.63 -18.40 -4.95
CA VAL A 392 26.37 -19.07 -3.67
C VAL A 392 24.87 -18.95 -3.41
N ARG A 393 24.18 -20.07 -3.44
CA ARG A 393 22.75 -20.20 -3.17
C ARG A 393 22.54 -20.73 -1.77
N LEU A 394 21.71 -20.05 -1.02
CA LEU A 394 21.23 -20.43 0.30
C LEU A 394 19.78 -20.85 0.19
N GLU A 395 19.41 -21.91 0.92
CA GLU A 395 18.05 -22.37 1.04
C GLU A 395 17.77 -22.85 2.46
N PHE A 396 16.66 -22.40 3.09
CA PHE A 396 16.27 -22.79 4.42
C PHE A 396 14.74 -22.68 4.61
N PRO A 397 14.16 -23.43 5.56
CA PRO A 397 12.73 -23.39 5.82
C PRO A 397 12.33 -22.03 6.42
N PRO A 398 11.10 -21.52 6.19
CA PRO A 398 10.61 -20.33 6.84
C PRO A 398 10.48 -20.51 8.36
N ALA A 399 10.61 -19.44 9.10
CA ALA A 399 10.27 -19.39 10.51
C ALA A 399 8.75 -19.50 10.71
N ARG A 400 8.32 -19.96 11.88
CA ARG A 400 6.90 -20.14 12.18
C ARG A 400 6.23 -18.79 12.42
N ALA A 401 5.11 -18.54 11.76
CA ALA A 401 4.22 -17.45 12.10
C ALA A 401 3.58 -17.73 13.49
N ILE A 402 3.46 -16.70 14.32
CA ILE A 402 2.81 -16.77 15.64
C ILE A 402 1.46 -16.07 15.54
N ALA A 403 0.40 -16.73 16.02
CA ALA A 403 -0.91 -16.10 16.10
C ALA A 403 -0.86 -14.80 16.93
N GLY A 404 -1.38 -13.74 16.38
CA GLY A 404 -1.40 -12.41 17.00
C GLY A 404 -0.07 -11.66 16.96
N ALA A 405 0.94 -12.17 16.25
CA ALA A 405 2.13 -11.40 15.88
C ALA A 405 1.94 -10.72 14.52
N SER A 406 2.73 -9.68 14.28
CA SER A 406 2.85 -9.12 12.93
C SER A 406 3.43 -10.17 11.99
N PRO A 407 3.08 -10.12 10.69
CA PRO A 407 3.67 -11.00 9.70
C PRO A 407 5.20 -10.88 9.65
N ILE A 408 5.87 -11.96 9.23
CA ILE A 408 7.30 -11.93 8.93
C ILE A 408 7.50 -11.02 7.73
N ALA A 409 8.24 -9.94 7.93
CA ALA A 409 8.51 -8.96 6.88
C ALA A 409 9.67 -9.41 5.98
N ASP A 410 10.73 -9.90 6.59
CA ASP A 410 11.92 -10.37 5.88
C ASP A 410 12.77 -11.32 6.73
N TYR A 411 13.79 -11.86 6.08
CA TYR A 411 14.85 -12.65 6.69
C TYR A 411 16.17 -11.91 6.54
N GLU A 412 16.82 -11.62 7.66
CA GLU A 412 18.17 -11.11 7.68
C GLU A 412 19.15 -12.27 7.51
N ILE A 413 20.09 -12.11 6.61
CA ILE A 413 21.12 -13.10 6.31
C ILE A 413 22.49 -12.42 6.52
N GLU A 414 23.25 -12.94 7.46
CA GLU A 414 24.64 -12.56 7.68
C GLU A 414 25.57 -13.58 7.00
N ALA A 415 26.50 -13.09 6.19
CA ALA A 415 27.63 -13.88 5.71
C ALA A 415 28.79 -13.67 6.68
N VAL A 416 29.26 -14.74 7.31
CA VAL A 416 30.30 -14.71 8.34
C VAL A 416 31.54 -15.41 7.83
N HIS A 417 32.68 -14.78 8.02
CA HIS A 417 34.00 -15.30 7.67
C HIS A 417 34.82 -15.55 8.93
N GLU A 418 35.44 -16.72 9.02
CA GLU A 418 36.30 -17.14 10.10
C GLU A 418 37.69 -17.50 9.52
N GLU A 419 38.71 -16.79 9.96
CA GLU A 419 40.10 -17.02 9.56
C GLU A 419 41.04 -16.69 10.71
N ALA A 420 41.96 -17.62 11.04
CA ALA A 420 42.91 -17.45 12.11
C ALA A 420 42.32 -16.98 13.45
N ASP A 421 41.23 -17.64 13.87
CA ASP A 421 40.44 -17.35 15.09
C ASP A 421 39.76 -15.97 15.12
N VAL A 422 39.73 -15.27 13.99
CA VAL A 422 38.98 -14.02 13.83
C VAL A 422 37.64 -14.30 13.11
N VAL A 423 36.55 -14.03 13.78
CA VAL A 423 35.21 -14.12 13.23
C VAL A 423 34.69 -12.73 12.89
N ARG A 424 34.29 -12.51 11.65
CA ARG A 424 33.72 -11.21 11.21
C ARG A 424 32.54 -11.38 10.27
N THR A 425 31.55 -10.55 10.40
CA THR A 425 30.48 -10.43 9.40
C THR A 425 31.01 -9.68 8.19
N LEU A 426 30.97 -10.32 7.03
CA LEU A 426 31.35 -9.71 5.76
C LEU A 426 30.29 -8.73 5.28
N PHE A 427 29.05 -9.15 5.32
CA PHE A 427 27.90 -8.35 4.96
C PHE A 427 26.62 -8.93 5.57
N THR A 428 25.62 -8.09 5.65
CA THR A 428 24.23 -8.44 6.00
C THR A 428 23.31 -8.12 4.82
N ARG A 429 22.38 -8.99 4.53
CA ARG A 429 21.36 -8.82 3.49
C ARG A 429 19.99 -9.24 4.00
N TYR A 430 18.95 -8.70 3.38
CA TYR A 430 17.59 -9.01 3.72
C TYR A 430 16.86 -9.60 2.53
N VAL A 431 16.03 -10.61 2.78
CA VAL A 431 15.23 -11.30 1.76
C VAL A 431 13.78 -11.31 2.23
N TYR A 432 12.86 -10.89 1.37
CA TYR A 432 11.45 -10.99 1.70
C TYR A 432 10.99 -12.44 1.82
N GLY A 433 10.11 -12.69 2.79
CA GLY A 433 9.36 -13.93 2.86
C GLY A 433 8.44 -14.09 1.66
N PRO A 434 8.14 -15.32 1.22
CA PRO A 434 7.24 -15.57 0.08
C PRO A 434 5.84 -15.00 0.27
N GLY A 435 5.38 -14.87 1.51
CA GLY A 435 4.06 -14.36 1.86
C GLY A 435 3.90 -12.84 1.79
N VAL A 436 4.98 -12.07 1.69
CA VAL A 436 4.95 -10.60 1.81
C VAL A 436 4.07 -9.93 0.74
N PHE A 437 3.96 -10.51 -0.45
CA PHE A 437 3.16 -9.94 -1.53
C PHE A 437 1.76 -10.55 -1.66
N PHE A 438 1.46 -11.63 -0.95
CA PHE A 438 0.24 -12.39 -1.16
C PHE A 438 -0.60 -12.52 0.11
N ASP A 439 -0.14 -13.32 1.04
CA ASP A 439 -0.75 -13.53 2.35
C ASP A 439 0.36 -13.87 3.32
N ALA A 440 0.75 -12.90 4.12
CA ALA A 440 1.84 -13.05 5.08
C ALA A 440 1.56 -14.10 6.17
N THR A 441 0.34 -14.61 6.28
CA THR A 441 -0.01 -15.71 7.19
C THR A 441 0.22 -17.08 6.57
N LYS A 442 0.49 -17.14 5.26
CA LYS A 442 0.58 -18.39 4.47
C LYS A 442 1.96 -18.52 3.81
N GLU A 443 3.04 -18.27 4.53
CA GLU A 443 4.37 -18.52 3.98
C GLU A 443 4.49 -19.98 3.51
N LYS A 444 4.73 -20.16 2.22
CA LYS A 444 4.88 -21.46 1.59
C LYS A 444 6.20 -21.54 0.86
N GLY A 445 6.90 -22.65 1.05
CA GLY A 445 8.16 -22.96 0.39
C GLY A 445 9.39 -22.45 1.14
N PRO A 446 10.59 -22.85 0.70
CA PRO A 446 11.84 -22.44 1.32
C PRO A 446 12.14 -20.95 1.03
N ILE A 447 12.87 -20.34 1.95
CA ILE A 447 13.51 -19.04 1.73
C ILE A 447 14.76 -19.28 0.90
N VAL A 448 14.92 -18.52 -0.17
CA VAL A 448 16.04 -18.65 -1.10
C VAL A 448 16.76 -17.32 -1.22
N ALA A 449 18.08 -17.34 -1.09
CA ALA A 449 18.95 -16.19 -1.37
C ALA A 449 20.11 -16.61 -2.27
N GLU A 450 20.51 -15.73 -3.17
CA GLU A 450 21.65 -15.95 -4.07
C GLU A 450 22.62 -14.78 -4.01
N PHE A 451 23.90 -15.07 -3.96
CA PHE A 451 24.99 -14.10 -3.91
C PHE A 451 26.03 -14.42 -4.99
N ASP A 452 26.70 -13.40 -5.54
CA ASP A 452 27.88 -13.63 -6.39
C ASP A 452 29.01 -14.21 -5.55
N GLU A 453 29.64 -15.29 -6.02
CA GLU A 453 30.74 -15.93 -5.32
C GLU A 453 31.94 -14.99 -5.11
N LYS A 454 32.11 -14.01 -6.00
CA LYS A 454 33.15 -12.96 -5.88
C LYS A 454 33.03 -12.07 -4.64
N LEU A 455 31.89 -12.08 -3.93
CA LEU A 455 31.72 -11.35 -2.67
C LEU A 455 32.46 -12.00 -1.51
N PHE A 456 32.93 -13.23 -1.68
CA PHE A 456 33.60 -14.00 -0.63
C PHE A 456 35.08 -14.00 -0.86
N PRO A 457 35.91 -13.69 0.15
CA PRO A 457 37.36 -13.79 0.06
C PRO A 457 37.81 -15.23 -0.25
N LYS A 458 39.00 -15.36 -0.82
CA LYS A 458 39.62 -16.66 -0.99
C LYS A 458 40.31 -17.04 0.34
N GLY A 459 40.05 -18.24 0.85
CA GLY A 459 40.57 -18.74 2.12
C GLY A 459 39.56 -18.55 3.29
N GLY A 460 39.94 -19.15 4.44
CA GLY A 460 39.09 -19.17 5.61
C GLY A 460 37.83 -20.05 5.48
N ARG A 461 37.04 -20.07 6.54
CA ARG A 461 35.74 -20.77 6.60
C ARG A 461 34.63 -19.74 6.46
N PHE A 462 33.62 -20.06 5.69
CA PHE A 462 32.38 -19.28 5.57
C PHE A 462 31.22 -20.04 6.17
N PHE A 463 30.38 -19.32 6.89
CA PHE A 463 29.08 -19.79 7.29
C PHE A 463 28.07 -18.65 7.24
N PHE A 464 26.79 -19.00 7.25
CA PHE A 464 25.70 -18.05 7.16
C PHE A 464 24.82 -18.17 8.40
N ARG A 465 24.31 -17.04 8.84
CA ARG A 465 23.24 -16.94 9.85
C ARG A 465 22.01 -16.36 9.23
N ALA A 466 20.84 -16.88 9.57
CA ALA A 466 19.58 -16.30 9.15
C ALA A 466 18.64 -16.18 10.34
N ARG A 467 17.94 -15.04 10.43
CA ARG A 467 16.88 -14.80 11.39
C ARG A 467 15.69 -14.11 10.72
N ALA A 468 14.48 -14.40 11.18
CA ALA A 468 13.27 -13.77 10.69
C ALA A 468 12.98 -12.50 11.48
N HIS A 469 12.54 -11.45 10.80
CA HIS A 469 12.09 -10.21 11.40
C HIS A 469 10.60 -9.95 11.11
N GLU A 470 9.90 -9.42 12.07
CA GLU A 470 8.60 -8.79 11.86
C GLU A 470 8.78 -7.30 11.54
N ILE A 471 7.72 -6.65 11.04
CA ILE A 471 7.82 -5.32 10.45
C ILE A 471 8.24 -4.21 11.44
N PHE A 472 8.02 -4.39 12.75
CA PHE A 472 8.40 -3.44 13.80
C PHE A 472 9.79 -3.73 14.38
N GLY A 473 10.56 -4.68 13.80
CA GLY A 473 11.97 -4.92 14.04
C GLY A 473 12.30 -6.00 15.06
N LYS A 474 11.34 -6.69 15.66
CA LYS A 474 11.63 -7.85 16.51
C LYS A 474 12.01 -9.06 15.66
N PHE A 475 12.90 -9.89 16.15
CA PHE A 475 13.45 -11.04 15.45
C PHE A 475 13.53 -12.28 16.34
N ASN A 476 13.56 -13.46 15.71
CA ASN A 476 13.74 -14.73 16.37
C ASN A 476 15.22 -15.12 16.53
N ALA A 477 15.50 -16.27 17.17
CA ALA A 477 16.82 -16.86 17.20
C ALA A 477 17.26 -17.28 15.79
N ALA A 478 18.54 -17.03 15.48
CA ALA A 478 19.13 -17.38 14.19
C ALA A 478 19.32 -18.90 14.06
N ILE A 479 19.28 -19.37 12.80
CA ILE A 479 19.83 -20.66 12.37
C ILE A 479 21.14 -20.44 11.62
N GLU A 480 21.98 -21.48 11.53
CA GLU A 480 23.29 -21.44 10.85
C GLU A 480 23.37 -22.51 9.76
N SER A 481 24.35 -22.31 8.83
CA SER A 481 24.69 -23.30 7.80
C SER A 481 25.67 -24.34 8.27
#